data_dd7baaf7bb95341ecb70781500213d65
#
_entry.id   dd7baaf7bb95341ecb70781500213d65
#
_cell.length_a   1.000
_cell.length_b   1.000
_cell.length_c   1.000
_cell.angle_alpha   90.00
_cell.angle_beta   90.00
_cell.angle_gamma   90.00
#
_symmetry.space_group_name_H-M   'P 1'
#
loop_
_entity.id
_entity.type
_entity.pdbx_description
1 polymer ?
#
loop_
_entity_poly.entity_id
_entity_poly.type
_entity_poly.pdbx_seq_one_letter_code
_entity_poly.pdbx_strand_id
1 'polypeptide(L)'
;MKEKIFIMSGLLGSGIASLFGGWDLALQTLLLCMVVDWFTGGILLPAVFQKSLKSENGALESRAGFKGLCRKGMVLLVVLIAARLDLLMGTRYIRDGVCIGFIANEMVSIMENAGLMGIPLPEMIKKAIDLLKDKETT
;
A
#
# COMPACT_ATOMS: atom_id res chain seq x y z
N MET A 1 -14.03 28.83 -14.66
CA MET A 1 -14.54 27.52 -14.29
C MET A 1 -13.40 26.54 -13.94
N LYS A 2 -12.39 26.42 -14.77
CA LYS A 2 -11.22 25.55 -14.52
C LYS A 2 -10.47 25.86 -13.22
N GLU A 3 -10.26 27.17 -12.92
CA GLU A 3 -9.58 27.61 -11.70
C GLU A 3 -10.33 27.22 -10.42
N LYS A 4 -11.66 27.35 -10.42
CA LYS A 4 -12.50 26.97 -9.27
C LYS A 4 -12.45 25.47 -9.02
N ILE A 5 -12.47 24.66 -10.07
CA ILE A 5 -12.35 23.20 -9.98
C ILE A 5 -10.98 22.82 -9.40
N PHE A 6 -9.93 23.49 -9.87
CA PHE A 6 -8.56 23.23 -9.39
C PHE A 6 -8.40 23.58 -7.90
N ILE A 7 -8.91 24.75 -7.49
CA ILE A 7 -8.88 25.16 -6.08
C ILE A 7 -9.69 24.20 -5.20
N MET A 8 -10.90 23.82 -5.64
CA MET A 8 -11.74 22.90 -4.89
C MET A 8 -11.10 21.51 -4.76
N SER A 9 -10.49 21.00 -5.83
CA SER A 9 -9.79 19.70 -5.77
C SER A 9 -8.58 19.74 -4.84
N GLY A 10 -7.84 20.84 -4.82
CA GLY A 10 -6.73 21.05 -3.90
C GLY A 10 -7.18 21.10 -2.45
N LEU A 11 -8.27 21.79 -2.14
CA LEU A 11 -8.83 21.85 -0.79
C LEU A 11 -9.34 20.49 -0.32
N LEU A 12 -10.04 19.76 -1.18
CA LEU A 12 -10.51 18.42 -0.87
C LEU A 12 -9.34 17.45 -0.63
N GLY A 13 -8.34 17.46 -1.51
CA GLY A 13 -7.15 16.63 -1.37
C GLY A 13 -6.39 16.92 -0.08
N SER A 14 -6.21 18.18 0.25
CA SER A 14 -5.57 18.63 1.48
C SER A 14 -6.35 18.19 2.73
N GLY A 15 -7.68 18.33 2.70
CA GLY A 15 -8.56 17.90 3.78
C GLY A 15 -8.48 16.39 4.01
N ILE A 16 -8.53 15.59 2.96
CA ILE A 16 -8.40 14.13 3.02
C ILE A 16 -7.01 13.76 3.56
N ALA A 17 -5.94 14.35 3.03
CA ALA A 17 -4.58 14.08 3.48
C ALA A 17 -4.40 14.36 4.98
N SER A 18 -5.00 15.46 5.49
CA SER A 18 -4.92 15.81 6.90
C SER A 18 -5.62 14.79 7.82
N LEU A 19 -6.69 14.14 7.35
CA LEU A 19 -7.36 13.06 8.09
C LEU A 19 -6.43 11.86 8.30
N PHE A 20 -5.53 11.61 7.36
CA PHE A 20 -4.53 10.54 7.43
C PHE A 20 -3.25 10.94 8.17
N GLY A 21 -3.22 12.10 8.80
CA GLY A 21 -2.05 12.61 9.50
C GLY A 21 -1.07 13.41 8.65
N GLY A 22 -1.48 13.78 7.43
CA GLY A 22 -0.70 14.58 6.50
C GLY A 22 -0.17 13.77 5.31
N TRP A 23 0.21 14.50 4.27
CA TRP A 23 0.78 13.95 3.04
C TRP A 23 2.30 13.84 3.17
N ASP A 24 2.75 12.88 3.97
CA ASP A 24 4.16 12.65 4.25
C ASP A 24 4.74 11.46 3.46
N LEU A 25 6.04 11.21 3.65
CA LEU A 25 6.74 10.13 2.96
C LEU A 25 6.16 8.76 3.28
N ALA A 26 5.75 8.52 4.52
CA ALA A 26 5.19 7.22 4.92
C ALA A 26 3.89 6.91 4.18
N LEU A 27 2.96 7.87 4.13
CA LEU A 27 1.70 7.70 3.41
C LEU A 27 1.92 7.56 1.89
N GLN A 28 2.79 8.38 1.32
CA GLN A 28 3.14 8.32 -0.10
C GLN A 28 3.74 6.95 -0.46
N THR A 29 4.68 6.47 0.35
CA THR A 29 5.34 5.17 0.13
C THR A 29 4.34 4.03 0.25
N LEU A 30 3.45 4.06 1.24
CA LEU A 30 2.41 3.06 1.40
C LEU A 30 1.50 3.01 0.16
N LEU A 31 0.99 4.15 -0.28
CA LEU A 31 0.11 4.23 -1.46
C LEU A 31 0.83 3.75 -2.73
N LEU A 32 2.09 4.14 -2.91
CA LEU A 32 2.89 3.68 -4.04
C LEU A 32 3.06 2.16 -4.03
N CYS A 33 3.44 1.60 -2.90
CA CYS A 33 3.59 0.14 -2.75
C CYS A 33 2.28 -0.59 -3.00
N MET A 34 1.16 -0.06 -2.50
CA MET A 34 -0.17 -0.65 -2.71
C MET A 34 -0.54 -0.69 -4.19
N VAL A 35 -0.29 0.39 -4.93
CA VAL A 35 -0.55 0.46 -6.38
C VAL A 35 0.34 -0.52 -7.13
N VAL A 36 1.64 -0.55 -6.82
CA VAL A 36 2.59 -1.46 -7.47
C VAL A 36 2.24 -2.92 -7.19
N ASP A 37 1.91 -3.26 -5.94
CA ASP A 37 1.50 -4.62 -5.59
C ASP A 37 0.22 -5.03 -6.30
N TRP A 38 -0.80 -4.18 -6.30
CA TRP A 38 -2.06 -4.47 -6.97
C TRP A 38 -1.88 -4.62 -8.48
N PHE A 39 -1.12 -3.74 -9.11
CA PHE A 39 -0.85 -3.80 -10.55
C PHE A 39 -0.04 -5.04 -10.92
N THR A 40 1.04 -5.34 -10.21
CA THR A 40 1.89 -6.50 -10.51
C THR A 40 1.20 -7.82 -10.20
N GLY A 41 0.58 -7.93 -9.04
CA GLY A 41 -0.08 -9.17 -8.61
C GLY A 41 -1.50 -9.36 -9.14
N GLY A 42 -2.24 -8.26 -9.33
CA GLY A 42 -3.64 -8.31 -9.75
C GLY A 42 -3.86 -8.24 -11.26
N ILE A 43 -2.95 -7.63 -11.99
CA ILE A 43 -3.07 -7.43 -13.44
C ILE A 43 -1.94 -8.10 -14.21
N LEU A 44 -0.68 -7.73 -13.92
CA LEU A 44 0.46 -8.16 -14.72
C LEU A 44 0.72 -9.67 -14.62
N LEU A 45 0.75 -10.23 -13.41
CA LEU A 45 0.93 -11.67 -13.21
C LEU A 45 -0.16 -12.50 -13.88
N PRO A 46 -1.46 -12.25 -13.63
CA PRO A 46 -2.49 -13.08 -14.25
C PRO A 46 -2.63 -12.84 -15.76
N ALA A 47 -2.49 -11.62 -16.25
CA ALA A 47 -2.70 -11.29 -17.65
C ALA A 47 -1.54 -11.74 -18.55
N VAL A 48 -0.30 -11.59 -18.10
CA VAL A 48 0.90 -11.87 -18.91
C VAL A 48 1.53 -13.20 -18.54
N PHE A 49 1.70 -13.48 -17.26
CA PHE A 49 2.40 -14.68 -16.77
C PHE A 49 1.46 -15.82 -16.41
N GLN A 50 0.17 -15.60 -16.26
CA GLN A 50 -0.84 -16.56 -15.83
C GLN A 50 -0.49 -17.30 -14.53
N LYS A 51 0.14 -16.58 -13.60
CA LYS A 51 0.65 -17.07 -12.31
C LYS A 51 0.06 -16.34 -11.11
N SER A 52 -1.22 -15.98 -11.17
CA SER A 52 -1.84 -15.27 -10.05
C SER A 52 -2.03 -16.19 -8.85
N LEU A 53 -1.59 -15.73 -7.68
CA LEU A 53 -1.89 -16.36 -6.39
C LEU A 53 -3.30 -16.03 -5.89
N LYS A 54 -3.96 -15.06 -6.51
CA LYS A 54 -5.25 -14.48 -6.08
C LYS A 54 -6.44 -15.07 -6.82
N SER A 55 -6.22 -15.75 -7.95
CA SER A 55 -7.26 -16.42 -8.73
C SER A 55 -7.04 -17.93 -8.73
N GLU A 56 -8.13 -18.71 -8.83
CA GLU A 56 -8.08 -20.17 -8.75
C GLU A 56 -7.28 -20.81 -9.89
N ASN A 57 -7.32 -20.22 -11.08
CA ASN A 57 -6.70 -20.75 -12.30
C ASN A 57 -5.47 -19.98 -12.77
N GLY A 58 -4.96 -19.02 -11.99
CA GLY A 58 -3.84 -18.17 -12.37
C GLY A 58 -4.15 -17.11 -13.43
N ALA A 59 -5.39 -17.05 -13.92
CA ALA A 59 -5.82 -16.10 -14.94
C ALA A 59 -6.32 -14.79 -14.33
N LEU A 60 -6.46 -13.76 -15.18
CA LEU A 60 -7.03 -12.47 -14.77
C LEU A 60 -8.52 -12.62 -14.45
N GLU A 61 -8.88 -12.33 -13.22
CA GLU A 61 -10.25 -12.31 -12.74
C GLU A 61 -10.59 -10.94 -12.14
N SER A 62 -11.66 -10.31 -12.65
CA SER A 62 -12.16 -9.03 -12.13
C SER A 62 -12.54 -9.11 -10.65
N ARG A 63 -13.09 -10.24 -10.22
CA ARG A 63 -13.50 -10.49 -8.83
C ARG A 63 -12.30 -10.52 -7.88
N ALA A 64 -11.22 -11.20 -8.27
CA ALA A 64 -9.99 -11.25 -7.48
C ALA A 64 -9.33 -9.87 -7.38
N GLY A 65 -9.29 -9.10 -8.48
CA GLY A 65 -8.79 -7.74 -8.49
C GLY A 65 -9.62 -6.80 -7.61
N PHE A 66 -10.94 -6.89 -7.65
CA PHE A 66 -11.84 -6.11 -6.81
C PHE A 66 -11.66 -6.45 -5.32
N LYS A 67 -11.55 -7.73 -4.99
CA LYS A 67 -11.27 -8.18 -3.63
C LYS A 67 -9.95 -7.63 -3.09
N GLY A 68 -8.93 -7.60 -3.93
CA GLY A 68 -7.64 -6.98 -3.59
C GLY A 68 -7.76 -5.47 -3.30
N LEU A 69 -8.54 -4.74 -4.12
CA LEU A 69 -8.82 -3.33 -3.88
C LEU A 69 -9.57 -3.09 -2.56
N CYS A 70 -10.53 -3.93 -2.22
CA CYS A 70 -11.26 -3.85 -0.95
C CYS A 70 -10.32 -4.04 0.24
N ARG A 71 -9.38 -4.98 0.17
CA ARG A 71 -8.34 -5.16 1.21
C ARG A 71 -7.49 -3.92 1.38
N LYS A 72 -7.03 -3.34 0.28
CA LYS A 72 -6.22 -2.12 0.30
C LYS A 72 -7.00 -0.93 0.83
N GLY A 73 -8.28 -0.84 0.49
CA GLY A 73 -9.19 0.14 1.10
C GLY A 73 -9.28 -0.02 2.61
N MET A 74 -9.36 -1.25 3.11
CA MET A 74 -9.37 -1.53 4.54
C MET A 74 -8.05 -1.16 5.23
N VAL A 75 -6.92 -1.40 4.57
CA VAL A 75 -5.60 -0.95 5.07
C VAL A 75 -5.57 0.56 5.26
N LEU A 76 -6.08 1.32 4.29
CA LEU A 76 -6.18 2.78 4.40
C LEU A 76 -7.09 3.21 5.56
N LEU A 77 -8.20 2.52 5.79
CA LEU A 77 -9.07 2.79 6.93
C LEU A 77 -8.36 2.53 8.26
N VAL A 78 -7.54 1.49 8.35
CA VAL A 78 -6.72 1.23 9.56
C VAL A 78 -5.70 2.34 9.79
N VAL A 79 -5.05 2.84 8.73
CA VAL A 79 -4.14 3.99 8.83
C VAL A 79 -4.88 5.24 9.30
N LEU A 80 -6.09 5.48 8.77
CA LEU A 80 -6.95 6.58 9.21
C LEU A 80 -7.27 6.49 10.70
N ILE A 81 -7.68 5.32 11.18
CA ILE A 81 -7.96 5.08 12.61
C ILE A 81 -6.70 5.31 13.44
N ALA A 82 -5.54 4.82 13.00
CA ALA A 82 -4.28 5.02 13.70
C ALA A 82 -3.92 6.51 13.82
N ALA A 83 -4.13 7.29 12.76
CA ALA A 83 -3.94 8.74 12.79
C ALA A 83 -4.88 9.43 13.78
N ARG A 84 -6.13 8.99 13.87
CA ARG A 84 -7.11 9.51 14.84
C ARG A 84 -6.74 9.14 16.28
N LEU A 85 -6.26 7.92 16.49
CA LEU A 85 -5.77 7.49 17.81
C LEU A 85 -4.60 8.34 18.28
N ASP A 86 -3.64 8.63 17.40
CA ASP A 86 -2.53 9.54 17.72
C ASP A 86 -3.02 10.91 18.19
N LEU A 87 -4.02 11.48 17.51
CA LEU A 87 -4.61 12.76 17.90
C LEU A 87 -5.30 12.69 19.26
N LEU A 88 -6.05 11.63 19.53
CA LEU A 88 -6.76 11.44 20.79
C LEU A 88 -5.82 11.21 21.96
N MET A 89 -4.71 10.51 21.74
CA MET A 89 -3.73 10.16 22.77
C MET A 89 -2.59 11.18 22.90
N GLY A 90 -2.52 12.16 21.99
CA GLY A 90 -1.40 13.11 21.95
C GLY A 90 -0.07 12.48 21.55
N THR A 91 -0.10 11.40 20.77
CA THR A 91 1.08 10.68 20.30
C THR A 91 1.30 10.90 18.81
N ARG A 92 2.42 10.41 18.25
CA ARG A 92 2.77 10.52 16.83
C ARG A 92 3.26 9.22 16.21
N TYR A 93 3.36 8.15 17.00
CA TYR A 93 4.02 6.91 16.58
C TYR A 93 3.06 5.80 16.16
N ILE A 94 1.79 5.86 16.53
CA ILE A 94 0.81 4.79 16.20
C ILE A 94 0.60 4.71 14.69
N ARG A 95 0.30 5.82 14.08
CA ARG A 95 0.11 5.92 12.61
C ARG A 95 1.37 5.52 11.86
N ASP A 96 2.53 6.01 12.28
CA ASP A 96 3.81 5.70 11.62
C ASP A 96 4.16 4.22 11.74
N GLY A 97 3.97 3.62 12.90
CA GLY A 97 4.14 2.18 13.11
C GLY A 97 3.23 1.35 12.22
N VAL A 98 1.96 1.71 12.12
CA VAL A 98 0.98 1.04 11.25
C VAL A 98 1.39 1.18 9.77
N CYS A 99 1.79 2.37 9.33
CA CYS A 99 2.27 2.58 7.96
C CYS A 99 3.50 1.73 7.65
N ILE A 100 4.49 1.71 8.53
CA ILE A 100 5.72 0.91 8.36
C ILE A 100 5.38 -0.58 8.25
N GLY A 101 4.49 -1.08 9.09
CA GLY A 101 4.05 -2.47 9.04
C GLY A 101 3.39 -2.84 7.72
N PHE A 102 2.47 -2.02 7.25
CA PHE A 102 1.82 -2.25 5.96
C PHE A 102 2.76 -2.06 4.78
N ILE A 103 3.69 -1.08 4.82
CA ILE A 103 4.72 -0.91 3.79
C ILE A 103 5.58 -2.18 3.70
N ALA A 104 6.05 -2.71 4.81
CA ALA A 104 6.83 -3.94 4.82
C ALA A 104 6.05 -5.11 4.20
N ASN A 105 4.78 -5.26 4.55
CA ASN A 105 3.92 -6.29 4.00
C ASN A 105 3.71 -6.13 2.49
N GLU A 106 3.45 -4.91 2.01
CA GLU A 106 3.31 -4.63 0.57
C GLU A 106 4.61 -4.91 -0.19
N MET A 107 5.76 -4.56 0.38
CA MET A 107 7.07 -4.84 -0.23
C MET A 107 7.33 -6.35 -0.36
N VAL A 108 6.95 -7.14 0.65
CA VAL A 108 7.04 -8.61 0.57
C VAL A 108 6.18 -9.14 -0.58
N SER A 109 4.94 -8.66 -0.69
CA SER A 109 4.04 -9.06 -1.77
C SER A 109 4.60 -8.68 -3.15
N ILE A 110 5.18 -7.49 -3.29
CA ILE A 110 5.83 -7.05 -4.54
C ILE A 110 7.01 -7.97 -4.89
N MET A 111 7.82 -8.37 -3.89
CA MET A 111 8.91 -9.30 -4.12
C MET A 111 8.43 -10.68 -4.54
N GLU A 112 7.37 -11.19 -3.93
CA GLU A 112 6.74 -12.44 -4.34
C GLU A 112 6.24 -12.36 -5.79
N ASN A 113 5.61 -11.25 -6.16
CA ASN A 113 5.20 -11.01 -7.55
C ASN A 113 6.38 -11.00 -8.51
N ALA A 114 7.46 -10.30 -8.16
CA ALA A 114 8.69 -10.27 -8.96
C ALA A 114 9.33 -11.65 -9.09
N GLY A 115 9.36 -12.42 -8.00
CA GLY A 115 9.86 -13.79 -8.00
C GLY A 115 9.06 -14.71 -8.94
N LEU A 116 7.74 -14.58 -8.95
CA LEU A 116 6.87 -15.32 -9.89
C LEU A 116 7.08 -14.91 -11.36
N MET A 117 7.54 -13.71 -11.60
CA MET A 117 7.95 -13.25 -12.95
C MET A 117 9.34 -13.73 -13.36
N GLY A 118 10.09 -14.38 -12.46
CA GLY A 118 11.45 -14.84 -12.71
C GLY A 118 12.52 -13.77 -12.54
N ILE A 119 12.21 -12.66 -11.88
CA ILE A 119 13.16 -11.57 -11.62
C ILE A 119 14.02 -11.92 -10.40
N PRO A 120 15.35 -11.96 -10.50
CA PRO A 120 16.22 -12.17 -9.35
C PRO A 120 16.23 -10.91 -8.47
N LEU A 121 16.02 -11.10 -7.15
CA LEU A 121 15.99 -10.00 -6.20
C LEU A 121 17.36 -9.81 -5.54
N PRO A 122 17.91 -8.58 -5.54
CA PRO A 122 19.15 -8.28 -4.82
C PRO A 122 19.02 -8.53 -3.31
N GLU A 123 20.08 -9.09 -2.71
CA GLU A 123 20.13 -9.35 -1.27
C GLU A 123 19.95 -8.07 -0.43
N MET A 124 20.40 -6.93 -0.92
CA MET A 124 20.23 -5.65 -0.23
C MET A 124 18.76 -5.27 -0.02
N ILE A 125 17.91 -5.54 -1.02
CA ILE A 125 16.47 -5.28 -0.93
C ILE A 125 15.83 -6.21 0.11
N LYS A 126 16.16 -7.50 0.09
CA LYS A 126 15.69 -8.47 1.08
C LYS A 126 16.06 -8.05 2.50
N LYS A 127 17.31 -7.68 2.72
CA LYS A 127 17.80 -7.21 4.03
C LYS A 127 17.09 -5.93 4.50
N ALA A 128 16.86 -4.98 3.58
CA ALA A 128 16.16 -3.74 3.90
C ALA A 128 14.71 -4.01 4.35
N ILE A 129 14.03 -4.95 3.72
CA ILE A 129 12.66 -5.34 4.09
C ILE A 129 12.63 -6.07 5.43
N ASP A 130 13.59 -6.95 5.69
CA ASP A 130 13.72 -7.63 6.98
C ASP A 130 13.92 -6.63 8.11
N LEU A 131 14.74 -5.60 7.91
CA LEU A 131 14.91 -4.51 8.88
C LEU A 131 13.63 -3.72 9.14
N LEU A 132 12.79 -3.53 8.13
CA LEU A 132 11.48 -2.88 8.31
C LEU A 132 10.53 -3.75 9.15
N LYS A 133 10.52 -5.06 8.92
CA LYS A 133 9.74 -6.00 9.71
C LYS A 133 10.17 -6.04 11.17
N ASP A 134 11.47 -6.00 11.45
CA ASP A 134 12.00 -5.97 12.80
C ASP A 134 11.57 -4.70 13.55
N LYS A 135 11.47 -3.56 12.87
CA LYS A 135 10.96 -2.33 13.44
C LYS A 135 9.47 -2.39 13.80
N GLU A 136 8.69 -3.18 13.08
CA GLU A 136 7.28 -3.39 13.37
C GLU A 136 7.08 -4.15 14.68
N THR A 137 7.98 -5.09 15.01
CA THR A 137 7.88 -5.96 16.18
C THR A 137 8.43 -5.33 17.47
N THR A 138 9.12 -4.20 17.39
CA THR A 138 9.62 -3.45 18.53
C THR A 138 8.79 -2.22 18.85
#